data_6b64c8158df453d50e4d06531e7ce2c9
#
_entry.id   6b64c8158df453d50e4d06531e7ce2c9
#
_cell.length_a   1.000
_cell.length_b   1.000
_cell.length_c   1.000
_cell.angle_alpha   90.00
_cell.angle_beta   90.00
_cell.angle_gamma   90.00
#
_symmetry.space_group_name_H-M   'P 1'
#
loop_
_entity.id
_entity.type
_entity.pdbx_description
1 polymer ?
#
loop_
_entity_poly.entity_id
_entity_poly.type
_entity_poly.pdbx_seq_one_letter_code
_entity_poly.pdbx_strand_id
1 'polypeptide(L)'
;MPTNLRYQKGILLINSGFYRSAVRNLFALLDSEHKKAANAYEGIIEKKHSYKKGLQRANKIDKLINSLDDLWMETAWDKVNKYYAKVVSTNPVEGVIHRNSIVHGDYDKELIEVDEFSAAKLILLWLNLRLIADYLCNKEEILDNLLLYLPSLILHLKDNPS
;
A
#
# COMPACT_ATOMS: atom_id res chain seq x y z
N MET A 1 0.05 -21.01 2.35
CA MET A 1 -0.41 -21.17 0.93
C MET A 1 0.17 -20.00 0.14
N PRO A 2 0.84 -20.23 -0.98
CA PRO A 2 1.39 -19.16 -1.82
C PRO A 2 0.31 -18.16 -2.27
N THR A 3 0.65 -16.89 -2.39
CA THR A 3 -0.26 -15.80 -2.77
C THR A 3 -1.01 -16.10 -4.07
N ASN A 4 -0.33 -16.67 -5.06
CA ASN A 4 -0.92 -17.02 -6.35
C ASN A 4 -2.04 -18.06 -6.22
N LEU A 5 -1.86 -19.12 -5.40
CA LEU A 5 -2.88 -20.15 -5.17
C LEU A 5 -4.13 -19.60 -4.46
N ARG A 6 -3.96 -18.66 -3.53
CA ARG A 6 -5.11 -18.01 -2.87
C ARG A 6 -5.92 -17.15 -3.83
N TYR A 7 -5.24 -16.42 -4.70
CA TYR A 7 -5.88 -15.62 -5.74
C TYR A 7 -6.67 -16.50 -6.70
N GLN A 8 -6.05 -17.56 -7.25
CA GLN A 8 -6.70 -18.50 -8.13
C GLN A 8 -7.93 -19.15 -7.49
N LYS A 9 -7.82 -19.53 -6.21
CA LYS A 9 -8.96 -20.07 -5.45
C LYS A 9 -10.09 -19.05 -5.31
N GLY A 10 -9.75 -17.78 -5.06
CA GLY A 10 -10.73 -16.67 -4.99
C GLY A 10 -11.50 -16.53 -6.30
N ILE A 11 -10.80 -16.52 -7.43
CA ILE A 11 -11.43 -16.43 -8.77
C ILE A 11 -12.33 -17.64 -9.06
N LEU A 12 -11.87 -18.86 -8.75
CA LEU A 12 -12.68 -20.07 -8.92
C LEU A 12 -13.98 -20.00 -8.11
N LEU A 13 -13.91 -19.53 -6.87
CA LEU A 13 -15.10 -19.38 -6.02
C LEU A 13 -16.08 -18.34 -6.56
N ILE A 14 -15.59 -17.24 -7.13
CA ILE A 14 -16.42 -16.20 -7.78
C ILE A 14 -17.12 -16.80 -8.99
N ASN A 15 -16.38 -17.47 -9.88
CA ASN A 15 -16.94 -18.09 -11.07
C ASN A 15 -17.97 -19.20 -10.77
N SER A 16 -17.90 -19.78 -9.56
CA SER A 16 -18.85 -20.78 -9.09
C SER A 16 -20.01 -20.19 -8.25
N GLY A 17 -20.10 -18.86 -8.14
CA GLY A 17 -21.15 -18.18 -7.36
C GLY A 17 -20.98 -18.21 -5.84
N PHE A 18 -19.85 -18.70 -5.33
CA PHE A 18 -19.55 -18.74 -3.89
C PHE A 18 -18.90 -17.45 -3.39
N TYR A 19 -19.57 -16.31 -3.58
CA TYR A 19 -19.02 -14.97 -3.35
C TYR A 19 -18.54 -14.74 -1.93
N ARG A 20 -19.29 -15.16 -0.92
CA ARG A 20 -18.90 -15.02 0.49
C ARG A 20 -17.61 -15.80 0.80
N SER A 21 -17.47 -17.01 0.29
CA SER A 21 -16.26 -17.83 0.44
C SER A 21 -15.07 -17.22 -0.31
N ALA A 22 -15.31 -16.65 -1.49
CA ALA A 22 -14.31 -15.91 -2.27
C ALA A 22 -13.80 -14.71 -1.49
N VAL A 23 -14.69 -13.86 -0.99
CA VAL A 23 -14.38 -12.67 -0.20
C VAL A 23 -13.58 -13.02 1.05
N ARG A 24 -13.99 -14.04 1.81
CA ARG A 24 -13.24 -14.53 2.98
C ARG A 24 -11.81 -14.94 2.62
N ASN A 25 -11.62 -15.58 1.48
CA ASN A 25 -10.29 -15.98 1.01
C ASN A 25 -9.43 -14.80 0.55
N LEU A 26 -10.05 -13.75 -0.03
CA LEU A 26 -9.36 -12.55 -0.48
C LEU A 26 -8.86 -11.67 0.66
N PHE A 27 -9.51 -11.66 1.83
CA PHE A 27 -9.05 -10.83 2.96
C PHE A 27 -7.61 -11.10 3.37
N ALA A 28 -7.18 -12.36 3.37
CA ALA A 28 -5.80 -12.69 3.72
C ALA A 28 -4.78 -12.13 2.72
N LEU A 29 -5.18 -11.98 1.44
CA LEU A 29 -4.35 -11.33 0.41
C LEU A 29 -4.32 -9.81 0.60
N LEU A 30 -5.48 -9.21 0.90
CA LEU A 30 -5.59 -7.78 1.19
C LEU A 30 -4.71 -7.39 2.38
N ASP A 31 -4.83 -8.11 3.49
CA ASP A 31 -4.05 -7.85 4.71
C ASP A 31 -2.54 -7.94 4.43
N SER A 32 -2.10 -8.92 3.64
CA SER A 32 -0.70 -9.11 3.28
C SER A 32 -0.16 -7.96 2.43
N GLU A 33 -0.87 -7.56 1.37
CA GLU A 33 -0.42 -6.49 0.49
C GLU A 33 -0.51 -5.13 1.17
N HIS A 34 -1.54 -4.89 1.98
CA HIS A 34 -1.64 -3.66 2.77
C HIS A 34 -0.46 -3.51 3.73
N LYS A 35 -0.11 -4.58 4.47
CA LYS A 35 1.04 -4.56 5.38
C LYS A 35 2.35 -4.28 4.65
N LYS A 36 2.55 -4.91 3.48
CA LYS A 36 3.72 -4.69 2.64
C LYS A 36 3.81 -3.22 2.20
N ALA A 37 2.71 -2.66 1.69
CA ALA A 37 2.64 -1.26 1.26
C ALA A 37 2.86 -0.29 2.42
N ALA A 38 2.25 -0.52 3.59
CA ALA A 38 2.41 0.33 4.77
C ALA A 38 3.86 0.38 5.26
N ASN A 39 4.50 -0.79 5.39
CA ASN A 39 5.90 -0.86 5.82
C ASN A 39 6.84 -0.13 4.84
N ALA A 40 6.65 -0.33 3.53
CA ALA A 40 7.46 0.35 2.53
C ALA A 40 7.21 1.87 2.53
N TYR A 41 5.98 2.31 2.73
CA TYR A 41 5.65 3.74 2.82
C TYR A 41 6.31 4.41 4.02
N GLU A 42 6.26 3.79 5.19
CA GLU A 42 6.96 4.27 6.40
C GLU A 42 8.47 4.33 6.18
N GLY A 43 9.07 3.29 5.61
CA GLY A 43 10.49 3.26 5.26
C GLY A 43 10.89 4.40 4.30
N ILE A 44 10.06 4.69 3.30
CA ILE A 44 10.28 5.80 2.36
C ILE A 44 10.30 7.16 3.08
N ILE A 45 9.35 7.40 4.00
CA ILE A 45 9.27 8.66 4.75
C ILE A 45 10.55 8.86 5.57
N GLU A 46 11.00 7.85 6.29
CA GLU A 46 12.22 7.92 7.09
C GLU A 46 13.47 8.17 6.24
N LYS A 47 13.59 7.47 5.09
CA LYS A 47 14.72 7.62 4.16
C LYS A 47 14.73 8.98 3.48
N LYS A 48 13.58 9.47 3.03
CA LYS A 48 13.44 10.85 2.50
C LYS A 48 13.90 11.88 3.52
N HIS A 49 13.50 11.73 4.78
CA HIS A 49 13.91 12.65 5.85
C HIS A 49 15.43 12.64 6.04
N SER A 50 16.03 11.47 6.10
CA SER A 50 17.50 11.32 6.25
C SER A 50 18.26 11.91 5.08
N TYR A 51 17.77 11.68 3.84
CA TYR A 51 18.37 12.23 2.62
C TYR A 51 18.26 13.76 2.58
N LYS A 52 17.09 14.32 2.84
CA LYS A 52 16.87 15.78 2.95
C LYS A 52 17.82 16.42 3.96
N LYS A 53 17.95 15.83 5.15
CA LYS A 53 18.84 16.31 6.20
C LYS A 53 20.32 16.27 5.79
N GLY A 54 20.74 15.26 5.05
CA GLY A 54 22.10 15.16 4.49
C GLY A 54 22.35 16.27 3.47
N LEU A 55 21.44 16.47 2.52
CA LEU A 55 21.54 17.52 1.50
C LEU A 55 21.51 18.93 2.10
N GLN A 56 20.69 19.16 3.14
CA GLN A 56 20.67 20.44 3.88
C GLN A 56 22.03 20.82 4.45
N ARG A 57 22.79 19.87 4.94
CA ARG A 57 24.16 20.12 5.42
C ARG A 57 25.11 20.55 4.31
N ALA A 58 24.80 20.25 3.06
CA ALA A 58 25.59 20.60 1.90
C ALA A 58 25.17 21.94 1.25
N ASN A 59 24.15 22.63 1.77
CA ASN A 59 23.60 23.89 1.24
C ASN A 59 23.17 23.87 -0.24
N LYS A 60 22.75 22.71 -0.76
CA LYS A 60 22.34 22.55 -2.17
C LYS A 60 21.08 21.69 -2.28
N ILE A 61 19.90 22.34 -2.24
CA ILE A 61 18.83 21.48 -1.79
C ILE A 61 17.51 21.53 -2.51
N ASP A 62 17.00 22.68 -2.83
CA ASP A 62 15.57 22.81 -3.11
C ASP A 62 15.11 22.00 -4.33
N LYS A 63 15.91 22.00 -5.41
CA LYS A 63 15.54 21.24 -6.62
C LYS A 63 15.61 19.72 -6.43
N LEU A 64 16.64 19.23 -5.71
CA LEU A 64 16.83 17.79 -5.46
C LEU A 64 15.81 17.26 -4.45
N ILE A 65 15.48 18.05 -3.45
CA ILE A 65 14.46 17.67 -2.45
C ILE A 65 13.09 17.56 -3.11
N ASN A 66 12.72 18.52 -3.96
CA ASN A 66 11.45 18.50 -4.67
C ASN A 66 11.31 17.26 -5.59
N SER A 67 12.42 16.76 -6.15
CA SER A 67 12.41 15.54 -6.94
C SER A 67 12.15 14.25 -6.13
N LEU A 68 12.28 14.30 -4.80
CA LEU A 68 11.95 13.18 -3.92
C LEU A 68 10.46 13.13 -3.56
N ASP A 69 9.72 14.21 -3.81
CA ASP A 69 8.30 14.27 -3.50
C ASP A 69 7.50 13.62 -4.62
N ASP A 70 6.62 12.72 -4.23
CA ASP A 70 5.77 11.95 -5.12
C ASP A 70 4.31 12.08 -4.67
N LEU A 71 3.79 13.27 -4.86
CA LEU A 71 2.44 13.65 -4.44
C LEU A 71 1.36 12.70 -4.99
N TRP A 72 1.57 12.20 -6.22
CA TRP A 72 0.63 11.26 -6.83
C TRP A 72 0.56 9.96 -6.03
N MET A 73 1.71 9.40 -5.67
CA MET A 73 1.76 8.13 -4.94
C MET A 73 1.26 8.29 -3.50
N GLU A 74 1.61 9.38 -2.84
CA GLU A 74 1.12 9.68 -1.49
C GLU A 74 -0.41 9.81 -1.49
N THR A 75 -0.97 10.47 -2.52
CA THR A 75 -2.42 10.60 -2.70
C THR A 75 -3.08 9.24 -3.00
N ALA A 76 -2.48 8.41 -3.85
CA ALA A 76 -2.99 7.08 -4.17
C ALA A 76 -2.97 6.17 -2.95
N TRP A 77 -1.85 6.16 -2.20
CA TRP A 77 -1.73 5.41 -0.95
C TRP A 77 -2.76 5.86 0.08
N ASP A 78 -2.91 7.15 0.30
CA ASP A 78 -3.88 7.70 1.26
C ASP A 78 -5.32 7.26 0.94
N LYS A 79 -5.72 7.35 -0.32
CA LYS A 79 -7.07 6.93 -0.76
C LYS A 79 -7.30 5.42 -0.56
N VAL A 80 -6.35 4.59 -0.97
CA VAL A 80 -6.46 3.14 -0.85
C VAL A 80 -6.41 2.71 0.61
N ASN A 81 -5.51 3.30 1.40
CA ASN A 81 -5.40 3.04 2.84
C ASN A 81 -6.68 3.44 3.60
N LYS A 82 -7.27 4.58 3.30
CA LYS A 82 -8.56 5.02 3.87
C LYS A 82 -9.70 4.06 3.52
N TYR A 83 -9.73 3.54 2.29
CA TYR A 83 -10.76 2.57 1.90
C TYR A 83 -10.53 1.23 2.61
N TYR A 84 -9.29 0.73 2.65
CA TYR A 84 -8.95 -0.48 3.41
C TYR A 84 -9.33 -0.35 4.89
N ALA A 85 -9.06 0.81 5.52
CA ALA A 85 -9.43 1.05 6.91
C ALA A 85 -10.94 0.93 7.15
N LYS A 86 -11.79 1.30 6.19
CA LYS A 86 -13.24 1.09 6.27
C LYS A 86 -13.61 -0.39 6.20
N VAL A 87 -12.92 -1.16 5.35
CA VAL A 87 -13.14 -2.61 5.21
C VAL A 87 -12.82 -3.37 6.50
N VAL A 88 -11.78 -2.97 7.23
CA VAL A 88 -11.29 -3.63 8.46
C VAL A 88 -11.74 -2.93 9.76
N SER A 89 -12.56 -1.91 9.67
CA SER A 89 -13.03 -1.14 10.82
C SER A 89 -13.73 -2.04 11.87
N THR A 90 -13.84 -1.57 13.10
CA THR A 90 -14.60 -2.27 14.14
C THR A 90 -16.10 -2.19 13.91
N ASN A 91 -16.55 -1.09 13.28
CA ASN A 91 -17.94 -0.87 12.95
C ASN A 91 -18.15 -0.91 11.43
N PRO A 92 -19.25 -1.54 10.95
CA PRO A 92 -19.58 -1.56 9.54
C PRO A 92 -19.80 -0.15 8.99
N VAL A 93 -19.40 0.05 7.74
CA VAL A 93 -19.58 1.30 6.98
C VAL A 93 -20.52 1.01 5.81
N GLU A 94 -21.55 1.83 5.64
CA GLU A 94 -22.51 1.65 4.56
C GLU A 94 -21.82 1.61 3.18
N GLY A 95 -22.25 0.66 2.34
CA GLY A 95 -21.71 0.46 0.99
C GLY A 95 -20.32 -0.19 0.93
N VAL A 96 -19.74 -0.57 2.08
CA VAL A 96 -18.41 -1.20 2.18
C VAL A 96 -18.54 -2.60 2.77
N ILE A 97 -17.84 -3.57 2.17
CA ILE A 97 -17.74 -4.92 2.74
C ILE A 97 -17.03 -4.84 4.09
N HIS A 98 -17.66 -5.38 5.12
CA HIS A 98 -17.12 -5.38 6.46
C HIS A 98 -16.43 -6.73 6.76
N ARG A 99 -15.09 -6.70 6.83
CA ARG A 99 -14.25 -7.90 7.02
C ARG A 99 -14.66 -8.70 8.26
N ASN A 100 -14.84 -8.01 9.38
CA ASN A 100 -15.09 -8.68 10.66
C ASN A 100 -16.43 -9.43 10.66
N SER A 101 -17.50 -8.86 10.09
CA SER A 101 -18.78 -9.55 9.96
C SER A 101 -18.68 -10.82 9.12
N ILE A 102 -17.96 -10.76 7.99
CA ILE A 102 -17.81 -11.92 7.10
C ILE A 102 -16.91 -12.99 7.70
N VAL A 103 -15.81 -12.62 8.34
CA VAL A 103 -14.85 -13.58 8.90
C VAL A 103 -15.44 -14.28 10.13
N HIS A 104 -16.12 -13.55 10.99
CA HIS A 104 -16.71 -14.08 12.23
C HIS A 104 -18.14 -14.58 12.06
N GLY A 105 -18.76 -14.35 10.91
CA GLY A 105 -20.15 -14.79 10.65
C GLY A 105 -21.20 -13.94 11.37
N ASP A 106 -20.89 -12.68 11.63
CA ASP A 106 -21.77 -11.73 12.33
C ASP A 106 -22.71 -11.07 11.31
N TYR A 107 -23.67 -11.83 10.82
CA TYR A 107 -24.56 -11.45 9.73
C TYR A 107 -25.42 -10.22 10.02
N ASP A 108 -25.77 -10.02 11.30
CA ASP A 108 -26.60 -8.88 11.73
C ASP A 108 -25.90 -7.53 11.56
N LYS A 109 -24.56 -7.55 11.41
CA LYS A 109 -23.73 -6.36 11.16
C LYS A 109 -23.37 -6.15 9.70
N GLU A 110 -23.83 -7.01 8.80
CA GLU A 110 -23.58 -6.82 7.38
C GLU A 110 -24.55 -5.78 6.81
N LEU A 111 -24.02 -4.65 6.36
CA LEU A 111 -24.81 -3.57 5.75
C LEU A 111 -24.97 -3.71 4.23
N ILE A 112 -24.31 -4.69 3.63
CA ILE A 112 -24.40 -4.98 2.19
C ILE A 112 -24.44 -6.48 1.95
N GLU A 113 -25.15 -6.89 0.91
CA GLU A 113 -25.11 -8.26 0.42
C GLU A 113 -23.75 -8.58 -0.21
N VAL A 114 -23.24 -9.78 0.04
CA VAL A 114 -21.98 -10.26 -0.56
C VAL A 114 -22.30 -10.94 -1.88
N ASP A 115 -22.29 -10.17 -2.93
CA ASP A 115 -22.54 -10.55 -4.33
C ASP A 115 -21.27 -10.54 -5.19
N GLU A 116 -21.42 -10.78 -6.47
CA GLU A 116 -20.32 -10.73 -7.47
C GLU A 116 -19.67 -9.33 -7.50
N PHE A 117 -20.48 -8.28 -7.43
CA PHE A 117 -19.98 -6.91 -7.48
C PHE A 117 -19.13 -6.56 -6.25
N SER A 118 -19.54 -7.03 -5.08
CA SER A 118 -18.82 -6.90 -3.84
C SER A 118 -17.47 -7.64 -3.88
N ALA A 119 -17.46 -8.86 -4.45
CA ALA A 119 -16.23 -9.62 -4.63
C ALA A 119 -15.28 -8.94 -5.64
N ALA A 120 -15.81 -8.40 -6.74
CA ALA A 120 -15.03 -7.64 -7.72
C ALA A 120 -14.39 -6.39 -7.12
N LYS A 121 -15.09 -5.64 -6.27
CA LYS A 121 -14.52 -4.48 -5.55
C LYS A 121 -13.31 -4.87 -4.69
N LEU A 122 -13.37 -6.02 -4.01
CA LEU A 122 -12.22 -6.50 -3.22
C LEU A 122 -11.04 -6.93 -4.08
N ILE A 123 -11.29 -7.54 -5.24
CA ILE A 123 -10.21 -7.84 -6.20
C ILE A 123 -9.55 -6.55 -6.67
N LEU A 124 -10.34 -5.53 -7.03
CA LEU A 124 -9.80 -4.24 -7.43
C LEU A 124 -9.00 -3.57 -6.32
N LEU A 125 -9.48 -3.64 -5.07
CA LEU A 125 -8.74 -3.14 -3.91
C LEU A 125 -7.40 -3.88 -3.76
N TRP A 126 -7.42 -5.21 -3.85
CA TRP A 126 -6.20 -6.01 -3.78
C TRP A 126 -5.20 -5.68 -4.88
N LEU A 127 -5.65 -5.54 -6.14
CA LEU A 127 -4.79 -5.16 -7.27
C LEU A 127 -4.16 -3.78 -7.04
N ASN A 128 -4.93 -2.80 -6.58
CA ASN A 128 -4.41 -1.47 -6.27
C ASN A 128 -3.38 -1.51 -5.13
N LEU A 129 -3.67 -2.25 -4.05
CA LEU A 129 -2.71 -2.43 -2.96
C LEU A 129 -1.42 -3.08 -3.44
N ARG A 130 -1.51 -4.10 -4.28
CA ARG A 130 -0.34 -4.78 -4.84
C ARG A 130 0.50 -3.85 -5.71
N LEU A 131 -0.13 -3.11 -6.62
CA LEU A 131 0.58 -2.16 -7.48
C LEU A 131 1.29 -1.08 -6.65
N ILE A 132 0.61 -0.54 -5.63
CA ILE A 132 1.20 0.44 -4.72
C ILE A 132 2.34 -0.18 -3.91
N ALA A 133 2.16 -1.39 -3.38
CA ALA A 133 3.20 -2.07 -2.62
C ALA A 133 4.46 -2.31 -3.46
N ASP A 134 4.32 -2.78 -4.69
CA ASP A 134 5.44 -3.04 -5.58
C ASP A 134 6.16 -1.73 -5.96
N TYR A 135 5.41 -0.66 -6.23
CA TYR A 135 5.99 0.66 -6.49
C TYR A 135 6.75 1.22 -5.27
N LEU A 136 6.14 1.16 -4.08
CA LEU A 136 6.74 1.68 -2.85
C LEU A 136 8.00 0.89 -2.46
N CYS A 137 7.99 -0.43 -2.60
CA CYS A 137 9.19 -1.25 -2.34
C CYS A 137 10.34 -0.90 -3.28
N ASN A 138 10.08 -0.71 -4.57
CA ASN A 138 11.10 -0.29 -5.53
C ASN A 138 11.63 1.10 -5.20
N LYS A 139 10.77 2.04 -4.82
CA LYS A 139 11.18 3.40 -4.42
C LYS A 139 11.99 3.40 -3.14
N GLU A 140 11.64 2.56 -2.18
CA GLU A 140 12.38 2.37 -0.94
C GLU A 140 13.81 1.87 -1.21
N GLU A 141 13.98 0.90 -2.10
CA GLU A 141 15.30 0.39 -2.53
C GLU A 141 16.13 1.47 -3.23
N ILE A 142 15.51 2.29 -4.09
CA ILE A 142 16.19 3.43 -4.74
C ILE A 142 16.71 4.42 -3.69
N LEU A 143 15.91 4.74 -2.69
CA LEU A 143 16.32 5.65 -1.60
C LEU A 143 17.45 5.06 -0.74
N ASP A 144 17.45 3.76 -0.49
CA ASP A 144 18.57 3.09 0.19
C ASP A 144 19.88 3.26 -0.59
N ASN A 145 19.84 3.03 -1.89
CA ASN A 145 21.01 3.21 -2.76
C ASN A 145 21.48 4.67 -2.76
N LEU A 146 20.58 5.64 -2.82
CA LEU A 146 20.92 7.07 -2.74
C LEU A 146 21.56 7.43 -1.41
N LEU A 147 21.08 6.88 -0.29
CA LEU A 147 21.66 7.10 1.04
C LEU A 147 23.07 6.54 1.18
N LEU A 148 23.38 5.40 0.54
CA LEU A 148 24.72 4.82 0.51
C LEU A 148 25.74 5.77 -0.16
N TYR A 149 25.33 6.48 -1.21
CA TYR A 149 26.20 7.40 -1.94
C TYR A 149 26.19 8.84 -1.39
N LEU A 150 25.32 9.13 -0.44
CA LEU A 150 25.15 10.49 0.11
C LEU A 150 26.45 11.09 0.69
N PRO A 151 27.32 10.35 1.43
CA PRO A 151 28.58 10.90 1.92
C PRO A 151 29.50 11.38 0.80
N SER A 152 29.64 10.59 -0.27
CA SER A 152 30.45 10.95 -1.44
C SER A 152 29.86 12.15 -2.20
N LEU A 153 28.54 12.21 -2.31
CA LEU A 153 27.84 13.34 -2.92
C LEU A 153 28.07 14.62 -2.13
N ILE A 154 27.99 14.59 -0.79
CA ILE A 154 28.22 15.74 0.09
C ILE A 154 29.65 16.26 -0.06
N LEU A 155 30.65 15.37 -0.14
CA LEU A 155 32.06 15.76 -0.37
C LEU A 155 32.20 16.45 -1.72
N HIS A 156 31.71 15.85 -2.80
CA HIS A 156 31.75 16.43 -4.12
C HIS A 156 31.09 17.82 -4.21
N LEU A 157 29.96 18.02 -3.55
CA LEU A 157 29.25 19.31 -3.52
C LEU A 157 29.98 20.38 -2.70
N LYS A 158 30.81 19.99 -1.72
CA LYS A 158 31.68 20.92 -0.96
C LYS A 158 32.90 21.35 -1.76
N ASP A 159 33.48 20.43 -2.53
CA ASP A 159 34.69 20.68 -3.32
C ASP A 159 34.38 21.47 -4.61
N ASN A 160 33.13 21.47 -5.07
CA ASN A 160 32.66 22.18 -6.27
C ASN A 160 31.50 23.11 -5.93
N PRO A 161 31.71 24.19 -5.17
CA PRO A 161 30.71 25.20 -4.90
C PRO A 161 30.44 26.01 -6.16
N SER A 162 29.32 25.78 -6.87
CA SER A 162 28.87 26.59 -8.01
C SER A 162 28.10 27.81 -7.57
#